data_f7777c4f79f1962956d3a259a61fe2b6
#
_entry.id   f7777c4f79f1962956d3a259a61fe2b6
#
_cell.length_a   1.000
_cell.length_b   1.000
_cell.length_c   1.000
_cell.angle_alpha   90.00
_cell.angle_beta   90.00
_cell.angle_gamma   90.00
#
_symmetry.space_group_name_H-M   'P 1'
#
loop_
_entity.id
_entity.type
_entity.pdbx_description
1 polymer ?
#
loop_
_entity_poly.entity_id
_entity_poly.type
_entity_poly.pdbx_seq_one_letter_code
_entity_poly.pdbx_strand_id
1 'polypeptide(L)'
;MKYDFTTLLNRQGHDALALDVLPIKDVEVDPNFSRIPMWVADMNYPVFENIQRHMINRINEPHFGYFEMPEDYYKAIQFWQKE
;
A
#
# COMPACT_ATOMS: atom_id res chain seq x y z
N MET A 1 13.09 -2.66 -15.96
CA MET A 1 11.82 -3.00 -15.26
C MET A 1 10.78 -1.97 -15.64
N LYS A 2 9.64 -2.42 -16.04
CA LYS A 2 8.53 -1.52 -16.40
C LYS A 2 7.58 -1.40 -15.21
N TYR A 3 7.36 -0.19 -14.73
CA TYR A 3 6.42 0.08 -13.65
C TYR A 3 5.02 0.30 -14.18
N ASP A 4 4.01 -0.12 -13.43
CA ASP A 4 2.61 0.09 -13.75
C ASP A 4 2.09 1.32 -12.98
N PHE A 5 1.83 2.40 -13.72
CA PHE A 5 1.26 3.64 -13.19
C PHE A 5 -0.17 3.90 -13.69
N THR A 6 -0.79 2.93 -14.35
CA THR A 6 -2.08 3.12 -15.01
C THR A 6 -3.18 2.20 -14.51
N THR A 7 -2.83 1.03 -13.99
CA THR A 7 -3.82 0.10 -13.46
C THR A 7 -4.40 0.63 -12.16
N LEU A 8 -5.72 0.72 -12.08
CA LEU A 8 -6.44 1.04 -10.85
C LEU A 8 -6.91 -0.25 -10.19
N LEU A 9 -6.49 -0.47 -8.96
CA LEU A 9 -6.93 -1.61 -8.16
C LEU A 9 -8.30 -1.34 -7.56
N ASN A 10 -9.17 -2.34 -7.60
CA ASN A 10 -10.40 -2.32 -6.80
C ASN A 10 -10.12 -2.94 -5.44
N ARG A 11 -10.01 -2.10 -4.42
CA ARG A 11 -9.75 -2.51 -3.04
C ARG A 11 -10.99 -2.53 -2.16
N GLN A 12 -12.17 -2.36 -2.73
CA GLN A 12 -13.43 -2.42 -2.01
C GLN A 12 -13.62 -3.83 -1.41
N GLY A 13 -13.98 -3.90 -0.14
CA GLY A 13 -14.13 -5.17 0.58
C GLY A 13 -12.81 -5.81 1.05
N HIS A 14 -11.68 -5.09 0.92
CA HIS A 14 -10.35 -5.55 1.33
C HIS A 14 -9.79 -4.75 2.52
N ASP A 15 -10.66 -4.24 3.37
CA ASP A 15 -10.32 -3.45 4.56
C ASP A 15 -9.57 -2.15 4.25
N ALA A 16 -9.72 -1.64 3.02
CA ALA A 16 -9.14 -0.37 2.63
C ALA A 16 -9.96 0.79 3.21
N LEU A 17 -9.39 1.51 4.15
CA LEU A 17 -10.04 2.62 4.82
C LEU A 17 -10.65 3.63 3.84
N ALA A 18 -9.92 3.96 2.78
CA ALA A 18 -10.34 4.94 1.79
C ALA A 18 -11.64 4.58 1.06
N LEU A 19 -11.91 3.28 0.88
CA LEU A 19 -13.03 2.78 0.10
C LEU A 19 -14.16 2.20 0.97
N ASP A 20 -13.80 1.57 2.07
CA ASP A 20 -14.75 0.81 2.89
C ASP A 20 -15.34 1.62 4.05
N VAL A 21 -14.76 2.78 4.34
CA VAL A 21 -15.21 3.68 5.42
C VAL A 21 -15.61 5.03 4.83
N LEU A 22 -16.71 5.58 5.31
CA LEU A 22 -17.10 6.94 5.00
C LEU A 22 -16.54 7.91 6.06
N PRO A 23 -15.99 9.05 5.65
CA PRO A 23 -15.43 10.04 6.59
C PRO A 23 -16.49 10.74 7.44
N ILE A 24 -17.74 10.73 6.96
CA ILE A 24 -18.87 11.34 7.63
C ILE A 24 -19.90 10.25 7.91
N LYS A 25 -20.35 10.16 9.16
CA LYS A 25 -21.41 9.23 9.57
C LYS A 25 -22.77 9.71 9.06
N ASP A 26 -23.67 8.76 8.88
CA ASP A 26 -25.09 9.02 8.53
C ASP A 26 -25.32 9.69 7.18
N VAL A 27 -24.40 9.49 6.24
CA VAL A 27 -24.55 9.94 4.85
C VAL A 27 -25.02 8.76 4.01
N GLU A 28 -26.16 8.91 3.34
CA GLU A 28 -26.59 7.96 2.32
C GLU A 28 -25.77 8.15 1.06
N VAL A 29 -25.22 7.04 0.57
CA VAL A 29 -24.46 6.99 -0.69
C VAL A 29 -25.35 6.34 -1.75
N ASP A 30 -25.52 7.02 -2.89
CA ASP A 30 -26.25 6.44 -4.01
C ASP A 30 -25.53 5.17 -4.50
N PRO A 31 -26.20 4.01 -4.52
CA PRO A 31 -25.58 2.75 -4.92
C PRO A 31 -25.14 2.72 -6.40
N ASN A 32 -25.64 3.66 -7.22
CA ASN A 32 -25.28 3.75 -8.63
C ASN A 32 -24.03 4.61 -8.88
N PHE A 33 -23.50 5.29 -7.86
CA PHE A 33 -22.27 6.06 -7.97
C PHE A 33 -21.03 5.25 -7.61
N SER A 34 -20.00 5.37 -8.43
CA SER A 34 -18.67 4.86 -8.08
C SER A 34 -18.10 5.70 -6.93
N ARG A 35 -17.56 5.03 -5.93
CA ARG A 35 -16.86 5.71 -4.84
C ARG A 35 -15.49 6.16 -5.32
N ILE A 36 -15.26 7.46 -5.27
CA ILE A 36 -13.97 8.07 -5.57
C ILE A 36 -13.42 8.63 -4.26
N PRO A 37 -12.47 7.95 -3.61
CA PRO A 37 -11.93 8.43 -2.35
C PRO A 37 -11.03 9.64 -2.58
N MET A 38 -11.30 10.73 -1.86
CA MET A 38 -10.52 11.97 -1.93
C MET A 38 -10.23 12.55 -0.54
N TRP A 39 -10.50 11.78 0.51
CA TRP A 39 -10.43 12.27 1.90
C TRP A 39 -9.22 11.79 2.68
N VAL A 40 -8.54 10.79 2.22
CA VAL A 40 -7.34 10.23 2.84
C VAL A 40 -6.24 10.10 1.78
N ALA A 41 -5.01 10.38 2.17
CA ALA A 41 -3.85 10.27 1.29
C ALA A 41 -3.51 8.80 1.06
N ASP A 42 -4.15 8.21 0.09
CA ASP A 42 -3.99 6.82 -0.30
C ASP A 42 -4.19 6.68 -1.81
N MET A 43 -3.59 5.68 -2.40
CA MET A 43 -3.62 5.47 -3.84
C MET A 43 -4.07 4.06 -4.20
N ASN A 44 -4.83 3.95 -5.29
CA ASN A 44 -5.32 2.67 -5.81
C ASN A 44 -4.41 2.09 -6.90
N TYR A 45 -3.16 2.50 -6.95
CA TYR A 45 -2.18 1.94 -7.86
C TYR A 45 -1.44 0.76 -7.21
N PRO A 46 -1.03 -0.24 -8.00
CA PRO A 46 -0.24 -1.34 -7.48
C PRO A 46 1.13 -0.84 -7.00
N VAL A 47 1.66 -1.46 -5.96
CA VAL A 47 3.05 -1.26 -5.57
C VAL A 47 3.99 -1.89 -6.60
N PHE A 48 5.23 -1.47 -6.62
CA PHE A 48 6.22 -2.04 -7.53
C PHE A 48 6.44 -3.52 -7.25
N GLU A 49 6.50 -4.31 -8.31
CA GLU A 49 6.62 -5.76 -8.24
C GLU A 49 7.83 -6.23 -7.41
N ASN A 50 8.94 -5.52 -7.50
CA ASN A 50 10.13 -5.87 -6.72
C ASN A 50 9.90 -5.74 -5.20
N ILE A 51 9.06 -4.80 -4.75
CA ILE A 51 8.68 -4.66 -3.35
C ILE A 51 7.91 -5.90 -2.90
N GLN A 52 6.89 -6.31 -3.67
CA GLN A 52 6.12 -7.53 -3.38
C GLN A 52 7.02 -8.76 -3.31
N ARG A 53 7.94 -8.89 -4.25
CA ARG A 53 8.87 -10.03 -4.31
C ARG A 53 9.77 -10.11 -3.08
N HIS A 54 10.30 -8.99 -2.62
CA HIS A 54 11.10 -8.95 -1.39
C HIS A 54 10.28 -9.32 -0.16
N MET A 55 9.04 -8.86 -0.07
CA MET A 55 8.14 -9.22 1.03
C MET A 55 7.80 -10.72 1.01
N ILE A 56 7.53 -11.29 -0.15
CA ILE A 56 7.25 -12.72 -0.31
C ILE A 56 8.48 -13.55 0.10
N ASN A 57 9.67 -13.14 -0.30
CA ASN A 57 10.90 -13.82 0.10
C ASN A 57 11.08 -13.82 1.61
N ARG A 58 10.73 -12.73 2.28
CA ARG A 58 10.78 -12.66 3.76
C ARG A 58 9.73 -13.56 4.40
N ILE A 59 8.52 -13.62 3.86
CA ILE A 59 7.44 -14.47 4.36
C ILE A 59 7.81 -15.95 4.25
N ASN A 60 8.57 -16.33 3.24
CA ASN A 60 9.03 -17.71 3.05
C ASN A 60 10.03 -18.16 4.13
N GLU A 61 10.60 -17.27 4.90
CA GLU A 61 11.34 -17.60 6.11
C GLU A 61 10.34 -17.84 7.26
N PRO A 62 10.26 -19.05 7.82
CA PRO A 62 9.17 -19.43 8.72
C PRO A 62 9.37 -18.96 10.17
N HIS A 63 9.77 -17.74 10.37
CA HIS A 63 9.90 -17.16 11.70
C HIS A 63 9.68 -15.64 11.67
N PHE A 64 9.02 -15.12 12.70
CA PHE A 64 8.69 -13.71 12.85
C PHE A 64 8.99 -13.26 14.29
N GLY A 65 10.18 -13.65 14.79
CA GLY A 65 10.65 -13.28 16.11
C GLY A 65 11.25 -11.88 16.16
N TYR A 66 11.89 -11.57 17.25
CA TYR A 66 12.62 -10.32 17.39
C TYR A 66 13.76 -10.25 16.38
N PHE A 67 14.03 -9.06 15.90
CA PHE A 67 15.11 -8.80 14.96
C PHE A 67 15.90 -7.57 15.36
N GLU A 68 17.10 -7.48 14.86
CA GLU A 68 17.93 -6.30 14.94
C GLU A 68 17.92 -5.57 13.60
N MET A 69 17.88 -4.25 13.64
CA MET A 69 17.86 -3.45 12.41
C MET A 69 19.17 -3.63 11.65
N PRO A 70 19.15 -4.15 10.42
CA PRO A 70 20.36 -4.38 9.65
C PRO A 70 20.98 -3.07 9.18
N GLU A 71 22.30 -3.08 8.99
CA GLU A 71 23.04 -1.91 8.46
C GLU A 71 22.50 -1.44 7.10
N ASP A 72 22.05 -2.37 6.28
CA ASP A 72 21.47 -2.07 4.97
C ASP A 72 20.23 -1.15 5.02
N TYR A 73 19.49 -1.21 6.11
CA TYR A 73 18.36 -0.29 6.34
C TYR A 73 18.85 1.17 6.40
N TYR A 74 19.88 1.43 7.17
CA TYR A 74 20.46 2.78 7.30
C TYR A 74 21.13 3.24 6.01
N LYS A 75 21.81 2.34 5.31
CA LYS A 75 22.42 2.62 4.00
C LYS A 75 21.38 2.98 2.95
N ALA A 76 20.23 2.31 2.94
CA ALA A 76 19.14 2.61 2.02
C ALA A 76 18.58 4.02 2.25
N ILE A 77 18.38 4.42 3.52
CA ILE A 77 17.94 5.78 3.87
C ILE A 77 18.97 6.81 3.40
N GLN A 78 20.25 6.59 3.70
CA GLN A 78 21.33 7.48 3.30
C GLN A 78 21.42 7.63 1.78
N PHE A 79 21.28 6.55 1.05
CA PHE A 79 21.26 6.55 -0.41
C PHE A 79 20.12 7.43 -0.95
N TRP A 80 18.92 7.26 -0.39
CA TRP A 80 17.75 8.01 -0.83
C TRP A 80 17.86 9.51 -0.54
N GLN A 81 18.49 9.87 0.56
CA GLN A 81 18.64 11.27 1.00
C GLN A 81 19.79 12.03 0.32
N LYS A 82 20.60 11.35 -0.48
CA LYS A 82 21.76 11.97 -1.15
C LYS A 82 21.43 12.81 -2.37
N GLU A 83 20.20 12.83 -2.83
CA GLU A 83 19.78 13.56 -4.01
C GLU A 83 19.28 14.99 -3.71
#